data_2e07b3e617b1eadc1c2e4689132fc828
#
_entry.id   2e07b3e617b1eadc1c2e4689132fc828
#
_cell.length_a   1.000
_cell.length_b   1.000
_cell.length_c   1.000
_cell.angle_alpha   90.00
_cell.angle_beta   90.00
_cell.angle_gamma   90.00
#
_symmetry.space_group_name_H-M   'P 1'
#
loop_
_entity.id
_entity.type
_entity.pdbx_description
1 polymer ?
#
loop_
_entity_poly.entity_id
_entity_poly.type
_entity_poly.pdbx_seq_one_letter_code
_entity_poly.pdbx_strand_id
1 'polypeptide(L)'
;MNKNYQIILYGATGFTGKLCAEYFRENYPDLNWAIAGRNKNKLEALKSELNLDCDIFVADSDDYEAIKNFVKQTKVVLSAAG
;
A
#
# COMPACT_ATOMS: atom_id res chain seq x y z
N MET A 1 2.88 -21.35 -3.15
CA MET A 1 2.08 -20.33 -3.81
C MET A 1 2.81 -18.99 -3.86
N ASN A 2 2.84 -18.38 -5.02
CA ASN A 2 3.57 -17.13 -5.19
C ASN A 2 2.78 -15.94 -4.66
N LYS A 3 3.48 -15.10 -3.93
CA LYS A 3 2.93 -13.81 -3.50
C LYS A 3 3.21 -12.78 -4.59
N ASN A 4 2.22 -11.95 -4.89
CA ASN A 4 2.36 -10.93 -5.92
C ASN A 4 3.21 -9.74 -5.45
N TYR A 5 3.24 -9.50 -4.15
CA TYR A 5 3.95 -8.35 -3.58
C TYR A 5 4.80 -8.75 -2.39
N GLN A 6 5.88 -8.03 -2.20
CA GLN A 6 6.72 -8.22 -1.03
C GLN A 6 6.14 -7.50 0.18
N ILE A 7 5.59 -6.30 -0.04
CA ILE A 7 4.97 -5.49 1.01
C ILE A 7 3.71 -4.84 0.47
N ILE A 8 2.67 -4.80 1.30
CA ILE A 8 1.52 -3.92 1.05
C ILE A 8 1.47 -2.93 2.21
N LEU A 9 1.54 -1.65 1.90
CA LEU A 9 1.51 -0.59 2.90
C LEU A 9 0.07 -0.11 3.07
N TYR A 10 -0.56 -0.49 4.18
CA TYR A 10 -1.93 -0.10 4.49
C TYR A 10 -1.94 1.22 5.25
N GLY A 11 -2.88 2.10 4.92
CA GLY A 11 -2.94 3.42 5.53
C GLY A 11 -1.94 4.39 4.92
N ALA A 12 -1.59 4.17 3.65
CA ALA A 12 -0.55 4.96 2.98
C ALA A 12 -0.88 6.44 2.85
N THR A 13 -2.16 6.80 2.92
CA THR A 13 -2.58 8.20 2.76
C THR A 13 -2.41 9.04 4.02
N GLY A 14 -2.13 8.40 5.16
CA GLY A 14 -1.86 9.13 6.39
C GLY A 14 -0.45 9.71 6.38
N PHE A 15 -0.14 10.56 7.35
CA PHE A 15 1.15 11.21 7.43
C PHE A 15 2.31 10.20 7.49
N THR A 16 2.21 9.24 8.39
CA THR A 16 3.25 8.22 8.53
C THR A 16 3.32 7.34 7.29
N GLY A 17 2.16 6.99 6.72
CA GLY A 17 2.12 6.17 5.52
C GLY A 17 2.79 6.85 4.34
N LYS A 18 2.59 8.15 4.19
CA LYS A 18 3.22 8.92 3.14
C LYS A 18 4.75 8.91 3.27
N LEU A 19 5.25 9.07 4.50
CA LEU A 19 6.68 9.01 4.76
C LEU A 19 7.25 7.64 4.40
N CYS A 20 6.53 6.57 4.75
CA CYS A 20 6.96 5.21 4.40
C CYS A 20 6.99 5.02 2.89
N ALA A 21 5.98 5.52 2.19
CA ALA A 21 5.92 5.40 0.74
C ALA A 21 7.11 6.12 0.07
N GLU A 22 7.43 7.31 0.54
CA GLU A 22 8.58 8.05 0.04
C GLU A 22 9.88 7.28 0.28
N TYR A 23 10.00 6.71 1.47
CA TYR A 23 11.18 5.93 1.83
C TYR A 23 11.36 4.73 0.92
N PHE A 24 10.30 3.99 0.66
CA PHE A 24 10.37 2.83 -0.23
C PHE A 24 10.73 3.25 -1.65
N ARG A 25 10.15 4.34 -2.13
CA ARG A 25 10.44 4.82 -3.47
C ARG A 25 11.91 5.18 -3.63
N GLU A 26 12.48 5.85 -2.64
CA GLU A 26 13.85 6.37 -2.73
C GLU A 26 14.91 5.31 -2.47
N ASN A 27 14.63 4.37 -1.57
CA ASN A 27 15.64 3.42 -1.12
C ASN A 27 15.49 2.03 -1.71
N TYR A 28 14.31 1.70 -2.24
CA TYR A 28 14.04 0.36 -2.77
C TYR A 28 13.32 0.45 -4.12
N PRO A 29 14.01 0.96 -5.15
CA PRO A 29 13.36 1.17 -6.45
C PRO A 29 12.87 -0.11 -7.12
N ASP A 30 13.45 -1.25 -6.75
CA ASP A 30 13.07 -2.54 -7.32
C ASP A 30 12.07 -3.30 -6.45
N LEU A 31 11.61 -2.69 -5.36
CA LEU A 31 10.66 -3.34 -4.47
C LEU A 31 9.32 -3.55 -5.16
N ASN A 32 8.82 -4.78 -5.11
CA ASN A 32 7.50 -5.09 -5.63
C ASN A 32 6.50 -4.90 -4.50
N TRP A 33 5.78 -3.80 -4.51
CA TRP A 33 4.91 -3.41 -3.41
C TRP A 33 3.63 -2.74 -3.90
N ALA A 34 2.71 -2.54 -2.97
CA ALA A 34 1.46 -1.85 -3.26
C ALA A 34 1.09 -0.98 -2.08
N ILE A 35 0.24 0.00 -2.33
CA ILE A 35 -0.32 0.83 -1.28
C ILE A 35 -1.80 0.47 -1.14
N ALA A 36 -2.30 0.57 0.08
CA ALA A 36 -3.68 0.21 0.37
C ALA A 36 -4.29 1.22 1.35
N GLY A 37 -5.59 1.37 1.27
CA GLY A 37 -6.33 2.25 2.15
C GLY A 37 -7.80 2.23 1.78
N ARG A 38 -8.59 3.03 2.46
CA ARG A 38 -10.03 3.04 2.26
C ARG A 38 -10.50 4.08 1.24
N ASN A 39 -9.66 5.02 0.86
CA ASN A 39 -10.06 6.10 -0.05
C ASN A 39 -9.25 6.02 -1.35
N LYS A 40 -9.91 5.56 -2.40
CA LYS A 40 -9.28 5.38 -3.69
C LYS A 40 -8.70 6.68 -4.24
N ASN A 41 -9.45 7.78 -4.13
CA ASN A 41 -9.01 9.06 -4.68
C ASN A 41 -7.74 9.55 -4.00
N LYS A 42 -7.65 9.38 -2.69
CA LYS A 42 -6.45 9.77 -1.95
C LYS A 42 -5.26 8.89 -2.29
N LEU A 43 -5.50 7.59 -2.49
CA LEU A 43 -4.43 6.68 -2.89
C LEU A 43 -3.91 7.02 -4.28
N GLU A 44 -4.79 7.32 -5.21
CA GLU A 44 -4.38 7.72 -6.56
C GLU A 44 -3.65 9.05 -6.55
N ALA A 45 -4.09 9.99 -5.72
CA ALA A 45 -3.41 11.27 -5.57
C ALA A 45 -2.02 11.09 -5.00
N LEU A 46 -1.86 10.24 -4.00
CA LEU A 46 -0.57 9.94 -3.41
C LEU A 46 0.37 9.31 -4.43
N LYS A 47 -0.13 8.35 -5.18
CA LYS A 47 0.66 7.69 -6.21
C LYS A 47 1.16 8.68 -7.25
N SER A 48 0.30 9.59 -7.66
CA SER A 48 0.66 10.63 -8.61
C SER A 48 1.64 11.63 -8.02
N GLU A 49 1.39 12.09 -6.81
CA GLU A 49 2.21 13.09 -6.13
C GLU A 49 3.65 12.60 -5.93
N LEU A 50 3.81 11.36 -5.50
CA LEU A 50 5.12 10.79 -5.24
C LEU A 50 5.71 10.05 -6.43
N ASN A 51 4.99 10.03 -7.54
CA ASN A 51 5.40 9.31 -8.74
C ASN A 51 5.74 7.85 -8.44
N LEU A 52 4.82 7.17 -7.75
CA LEU A 52 5.00 5.78 -7.34
C LEU A 52 4.68 4.84 -8.49
N ASP A 53 5.47 3.79 -8.61
CA ASP A 53 5.25 2.73 -9.59
C ASP A 53 4.80 1.49 -8.84
N CYS A 54 3.62 1.56 -8.24
CA CYS A 54 3.07 0.46 -7.44
C CYS A 54 1.57 0.37 -7.65
N ASP A 55 1.00 -0.76 -7.28
CA ASP A 55 -0.43 -0.97 -7.39
C ASP A 55 -1.18 -0.40 -6.19
N ILE A 56 -2.48 -0.27 -6.33
CA ILE A 56 -3.36 0.27 -5.31
C ILE A 56 -4.42 -0.77 -4.96
N PHE A 57 -4.64 -0.97 -3.66
CA PHE A 57 -5.74 -1.77 -3.15
C PHE A 57 -6.65 -0.87 -2.33
N VAL A 58 -7.95 -0.95 -2.58
CA VAL A 58 -8.92 -0.16 -1.83
C VAL A 58 -9.71 -1.10 -0.93
N ALA A 59 -9.61 -0.88 0.37
CA ALA A 59 -10.32 -1.69 1.35
C ALA A 59 -10.53 -0.88 2.62
N ASP A 60 -11.77 -0.87 3.10
CA ASP A 60 -12.08 -0.30 4.41
C ASP A 60 -11.63 -1.30 5.48
N SER A 61 -11.29 -0.81 6.65
CA SER A 61 -10.88 -1.68 7.77
C SER A 61 -12.00 -2.65 8.18
N ASP A 62 -13.25 -2.34 7.84
CA ASP A 62 -14.40 -3.22 8.12
C ASP A 62 -14.67 -4.21 7.00
N ASP A 63 -13.97 -4.09 5.89
CA ASP A 63 -14.18 -4.96 4.74
C ASP A 63 -13.24 -6.17 4.81
N TYR A 64 -13.67 -7.17 5.55
CA TYR A 64 -12.90 -8.38 5.78
C TYR A 64 -12.49 -9.08 4.50
N GLU A 65 -13.41 -9.15 3.53
CA GLU A 65 -13.13 -9.88 2.30
C GLU A 65 -12.04 -9.19 1.47
N ALA A 66 -12.11 -7.88 1.38
CA ALA A 66 -11.10 -7.13 0.64
C ALA A 66 -9.73 -7.22 1.32
N ILE A 67 -9.71 -7.08 2.64
CA ILE A 67 -8.45 -7.17 3.40
C ILE A 67 -7.86 -8.56 3.27
N LYS A 68 -8.68 -9.58 3.43
CA LYS A 68 -8.24 -10.96 3.31
C LYS A 68 -7.66 -11.22 1.93
N ASN A 69 -8.27 -10.64 0.90
CA ASN A 69 -7.82 -10.81 -0.46
C ASN A 69 -6.41 -10.22 -0.67
N PHE A 70 -6.18 -8.99 -0.22
CA PHE A 70 -4.85 -8.42 -0.47
C PHE A 70 -3.78 -9.00 0.46
N VAL A 71 -4.16 -9.43 1.67
CA VAL A 71 -3.20 -10.07 2.58
C VAL A 71 -2.63 -11.36 1.96
N LYS A 72 -3.44 -12.08 1.20
CA LYS A 72 -2.99 -13.30 0.54
C LYS A 72 -1.96 -13.03 -0.56
N GLN A 73 -1.89 -11.81 -1.04
CA GLN A 73 -1.04 -11.46 -2.19
C GLN A 73 0.30 -10.87 -1.78
N THR A 74 0.59 -10.77 -0.49
CA THR A 74 1.83 -10.17 -0.02
C THR A 74 2.47 -11.00 1.07
N LYS A 75 3.77 -10.86 1.18
CA LYS A 75 4.51 -11.51 2.26
C LYS A 75 4.39 -10.75 3.57
N VAL A 76 4.26 -9.42 3.49
CA VAL A 76 4.21 -8.55 4.67
C VAL A 76 3.17 -7.47 4.44
N VAL A 77 2.36 -7.22 5.47
CA VAL A 77 1.47 -6.05 5.49
C VAL A 77 2.01 -5.10 6.55
N LEU A 78 2.35 -3.89 6.11
CA LEU A 78 2.82 -2.86 7.03
C LEU A 78 1.68 -1.87 7.22
N SER A 79 1.17 -1.77 8.44
CA SER A 79 0.09 -0.84 8.75
C SER A 79 0.64 0.46 9.29
N ALA A 80 0.40 1.54 8.57
CA ALA A 80 0.77 2.89 9.00
C ALA A 80 -0.43 3.67 9.50
N ALA A 81 -1.59 3.03 9.60
CA ALA A 81 -2.78 3.66 10.14
C ALA A 81 -2.65 3.71 11.65
N GLY A 82 -2.52 4.88 12.15
CA GLY A 82 -2.38 5.07 13.60
C GLY A 82 -3.71 5.17 14.29
#